data_7e1d31425ecad4a7e0250af24ab660f0
#
_entry.id   7e1d31425ecad4a7e0250af24ab660f0
#
_cell.length_a   1.000
_cell.length_b   1.000
_cell.length_c   1.000
_cell.angle_alpha   90.00
_cell.angle_beta   90.00
_cell.angle_gamma   90.00
#
_symmetry.space_group_name_H-M   'P 1'
#
loop_
_entity.id
_entity.type
_entity.pdbx_description
1 polymer ?
#
loop_
_entity_poly.entity_id
_entity_poly.type
_entity_poly.pdbx_seq_one_letter_code
_entity_poly.pdbx_strand_id
1 'polypeptide(L)'
;AHHGSLSRTTRLAAEQKLKGGQVKVCVATASLELGIDIGVVDLVCQIGSPRSIGVLLQRVGRSGHQVGGTPKGRLFPLTRDELAECVALSRAIKHGNLDTLTIPPWPVDVLAQQIVASCAQEEWTENDLFALCRKAYPYRDLPREKFDHVVEVLSDGFTLRQGRRGAFLHRDGINLKIKGRRGAPIAAMTSGGAIPDNADYDVILDPEEIFIGTVNEDFAIESLAGDVFLLGNTAWKIRRVESGKVRVEDAQGQPPTVPFWLGEAPGRTWELSQEVSELREGIDQRLDDHAKAQQWV
;
A
#
# COMPACT_ATOMS: atom_id res chain seq x y z
N ALA A 1 17.16 9.70 -0.68
CA ALA A 1 15.71 9.48 -0.79
C ALA A 1 15.40 7.99 -0.59
N HIS A 2 14.20 7.69 -0.10
CA HIS A 2 13.68 6.34 0.00
C HIS A 2 12.24 6.32 -0.57
N HIS A 3 12.02 5.56 -1.63
CA HIS A 3 10.75 5.51 -2.35
C HIS A 3 10.46 4.09 -2.82
N GLY A 4 9.20 3.66 -2.80
CA GLY A 4 8.77 2.31 -3.19
C GLY A 4 9.22 1.90 -4.59
N SER A 5 9.17 2.84 -5.55
CA SER A 5 9.55 2.61 -6.95
C SER A 5 11.06 2.51 -7.18
N LEU A 6 11.92 2.84 -6.20
CA LEU A 6 13.37 2.66 -6.35
C LEU A 6 13.76 1.18 -6.25
N SER A 7 14.86 0.81 -6.90
CA SER A 7 15.40 -0.53 -6.82
C SER A 7 15.64 -0.96 -5.36
N ARG A 8 15.50 -2.25 -5.07
CA ARG A 8 15.75 -2.79 -3.73
C ARG A 8 17.13 -2.42 -3.19
N THR A 9 18.15 -2.47 -4.06
CA THR A 9 19.53 -2.13 -3.71
C THR A 9 19.67 -0.68 -3.25
N THR A 10 19.05 0.25 -3.97
CA THR A 10 19.05 1.69 -3.64
C THR A 10 18.33 1.95 -2.31
N ARG A 11 17.19 1.29 -2.08
CA ARG A 11 16.44 1.41 -0.82
C ARG A 11 17.24 0.89 0.37
N LEU A 12 17.79 -0.32 0.28
CA LEU A 12 18.63 -0.90 1.33
C LEU A 12 19.85 -0.04 1.64
N ALA A 13 20.50 0.55 0.63
CA ALA A 13 21.61 1.45 0.84
C ALA A 13 21.20 2.73 1.60
N ALA A 14 20.01 3.27 1.32
CA ALA A 14 19.48 4.42 2.05
C ALA A 14 19.15 4.08 3.51
N GLU A 15 18.52 2.91 3.74
CA GLU A 15 18.22 2.41 5.08
C GLU A 15 19.50 2.19 5.92
N GLN A 16 20.51 1.53 5.33
CA GLN A 16 21.80 1.30 6.00
C GLN A 16 22.53 2.61 6.37
N LYS A 17 22.51 3.59 5.45
CA LYS A 17 23.10 4.91 5.71
C LYS A 17 22.39 5.66 6.82
N LEU A 18 21.05 5.57 6.87
CA LEU A 18 20.24 6.16 7.93
C LEU A 18 20.54 5.49 9.27
N LYS A 19 20.45 4.14 9.30
CA LYS A 19 20.71 3.33 10.49
C LYS A 19 22.14 3.50 11.04
N GLY A 20 23.10 3.64 10.15
CA GLY A 20 24.52 3.88 10.50
C GLY A 20 24.85 5.34 10.84
N GLY A 21 23.88 6.26 10.87
CA GLY A 21 24.10 7.68 11.16
C GLY A 21 24.90 8.44 10.10
N GLN A 22 25.10 7.84 8.92
CA GLN A 22 25.85 8.46 7.82
C GLN A 22 25.08 9.59 7.13
N VAL A 23 23.77 9.60 7.27
CA VAL A 23 22.89 10.67 6.78
C VAL A 23 22.08 11.24 7.94
N LYS A 24 21.98 12.57 8.00
CA LYS A 24 21.22 13.28 9.03
C LYS A 24 19.71 13.37 8.69
N VAL A 25 19.36 13.30 7.42
CA VAL A 25 17.99 13.43 6.92
C VAL A 25 17.75 12.41 5.83
N CYS A 26 16.59 11.77 5.87
CA CYS A 26 16.09 10.93 4.80
C CYS A 26 14.73 11.47 4.34
N VAL A 27 14.59 11.74 3.05
CA VAL A 27 13.30 12.06 2.44
C VAL A 27 12.68 10.76 1.98
N ALA A 28 11.48 10.47 2.45
CA ALA A 28 10.78 9.22 2.14
C ALA A 28 9.31 9.47 1.82
N THR A 29 8.74 8.58 1.04
CA THR A 29 7.28 8.42 0.89
C THR A 29 6.76 7.45 1.96
N ALA A 30 5.58 6.87 1.78
CA ALA A 30 5.03 5.84 2.67
C ALA A 30 5.94 4.59 2.86
N SER A 31 6.99 4.47 2.06
CA SER A 31 7.90 3.33 2.04
C SER A 31 8.68 3.08 3.34
N LEU A 32 8.73 4.04 4.26
CA LEU A 32 9.31 3.88 5.63
C LEU A 32 8.23 3.83 6.73
N GLU A 33 6.96 3.76 6.35
CA GLU A 33 5.82 3.80 7.27
C GLU A 33 5.68 2.52 8.08
N LEU A 34 5.91 1.35 7.48
CA LEU A 34 5.63 0.04 8.07
C LEU A 34 6.88 -0.83 8.23
N GLY A 35 6.99 -1.45 9.41
CA GLY A 35 7.74 -2.69 9.65
C GLY A 35 9.26 -2.70 9.45
N ILE A 36 9.89 -1.57 9.16
CA ILE A 36 11.33 -1.51 8.88
C ILE A 36 12.07 -0.97 10.10
N ASP A 37 13.15 -1.66 10.51
CA ASP A 37 14.10 -1.15 11.49
C ASP A 37 15.06 -0.17 10.80
N ILE A 38 14.77 1.12 10.92
CA ILE A 38 15.57 2.21 10.34
C ILE A 38 16.55 2.84 11.34
N GLY A 39 16.68 2.25 12.53
CA GLY A 39 17.53 2.77 13.60
C GLY A 39 16.91 3.95 14.33
N VAL A 40 17.75 4.77 14.95
CA VAL A 40 17.31 5.90 15.78
C VAL A 40 16.95 7.08 14.90
N VAL A 41 15.69 7.49 14.95
CA VAL A 41 15.15 8.71 14.35
C VAL A 41 14.69 9.64 15.47
N ASP A 42 15.21 10.86 15.50
CA ASP A 42 14.90 11.84 16.55
C ASP A 42 13.58 12.58 16.29
N LEU A 43 13.28 12.82 15.02
CA LEU A 43 12.14 13.65 14.59
C LEU A 43 11.63 13.20 13.24
N VAL A 44 10.32 13.11 13.10
CA VAL A 44 9.63 12.96 11.83
C VAL A 44 9.01 14.30 11.42
N CYS A 45 9.34 14.75 10.20
CA CYS A 45 8.75 15.93 9.58
C CYS A 45 7.76 15.48 8.49
N GLN A 46 6.47 15.66 8.73
CA GLN A 46 5.43 15.35 7.78
C GLN A 46 5.14 16.58 6.92
N ILE A 47 5.41 16.51 5.64
CA ILE A 47 5.10 17.55 4.66
C ILE A 47 3.72 17.26 4.06
N GLY A 48 2.83 18.24 4.12
CA GLY A 48 1.42 18.07 3.75
C GLY A 48 0.62 17.25 4.76
N SER A 49 -0.69 17.13 4.54
CA SER A 49 -1.56 16.26 5.34
C SER A 49 -1.39 14.80 4.94
N PRO A 50 -1.24 13.87 5.90
CA PRO A 50 -1.24 12.43 5.61
C PRO A 50 -2.65 11.87 5.34
N ARG A 51 -3.70 12.68 5.49
CA ARG A 51 -5.13 12.38 5.25
C ARG A 51 -5.72 11.25 6.10
N SER A 52 -4.97 10.74 7.09
CA SER A 52 -5.39 9.69 8.02
C SER A 52 -4.68 9.89 9.36
N ILE A 53 -5.40 9.67 10.44
CA ILE A 53 -4.88 9.76 11.82
C ILE A 53 -3.90 8.62 12.06
N GLY A 54 -4.27 7.40 11.66
CA GLY A 54 -3.45 6.21 11.82
C GLY A 54 -2.14 6.30 11.05
N VAL A 55 -2.16 6.80 9.81
CA VAL A 55 -0.96 7.03 8.99
C VAL A 55 0.00 8.02 9.66
N LEU A 56 -0.53 9.12 10.21
CA LEU A 56 0.32 10.07 10.95
C LEU A 56 1.00 9.41 12.14
N LEU A 57 0.25 8.64 12.93
CA LEU A 57 0.79 7.95 14.12
C LEU A 57 1.84 6.91 13.73
N GLN A 58 1.62 6.16 12.65
CA GLN A 58 2.60 5.19 12.14
C GLN A 58 3.91 5.86 11.71
N ARG A 59 3.82 7.00 11.00
CA ARG A 59 4.98 7.78 10.57
C ARG A 59 5.71 8.39 11.75
N VAL A 60 5.02 9.09 12.64
CA VAL A 60 5.61 9.72 13.83
C VAL A 60 6.20 8.67 14.77
N GLY A 61 5.57 7.49 14.85
CA GLY A 61 6.08 6.35 15.61
C GLY A 61 7.43 5.80 15.14
N ARG A 62 7.94 6.24 13.97
CA ARG A 62 9.32 5.93 13.56
C ARG A 62 10.35 6.72 14.36
N SER A 63 9.97 7.85 14.97
CA SER A 63 10.83 8.58 15.89
C SER A 63 10.68 8.07 17.32
N GLY A 64 11.74 8.22 18.13
CA GLY A 64 11.73 7.80 19.52
C GLY A 64 11.53 6.29 19.73
N HIS A 65 11.84 5.46 18.74
CA HIS A 65 11.63 4.00 18.75
C HIS A 65 12.64 3.29 19.70
N GLN A 66 12.67 3.74 20.95
CA GLN A 66 13.48 3.18 22.03
C GLN A 66 12.59 2.94 23.25
N VAL A 67 12.98 2.01 24.11
CA VAL A 67 12.26 1.76 25.37
C VAL A 67 12.28 3.07 26.20
N GLY A 68 11.09 3.60 26.51
CA GLY A 68 10.93 4.88 27.20
C GLY A 68 11.05 6.12 26.31
N GLY A 69 11.26 5.97 25.01
CA GLY A 69 11.30 7.08 24.06
C GLY A 69 9.91 7.65 23.80
N THR A 70 9.84 8.96 23.55
CA THR A 70 8.60 9.62 23.14
C THR A 70 8.68 9.98 21.65
N PRO A 71 7.75 9.48 20.82
CA PRO A 71 7.69 9.84 19.40
C PRO A 71 7.53 11.36 19.21
N LYS A 72 8.27 11.93 18.27
CA LYS A 72 8.22 13.36 17.95
C LYS A 72 7.92 13.57 16.48
N GLY A 73 6.84 14.32 16.21
CA GLY A 73 6.44 14.69 14.86
C GLY A 73 6.26 16.20 14.71
N ARG A 74 6.50 16.70 13.51
CA ARG A 74 6.13 18.06 13.11
C ARG A 74 5.37 18.02 11.79
N LEU A 75 4.26 18.72 11.73
CA LEU A 75 3.42 18.86 10.55
C LEU A 75 3.74 20.18 9.83
N PHE A 76 3.90 20.11 8.52
CA PHE A 76 4.17 21.27 7.66
C PHE A 76 3.10 21.34 6.57
N PRO A 77 1.95 21.97 6.82
CA PRO A 77 0.90 22.11 5.83
C PRO A 77 1.37 22.99 4.68
N LEU A 78 0.98 22.66 3.45
CA LEU A 78 1.34 23.40 2.24
C LEU A 78 0.23 24.35 1.80
N THR A 79 -1.02 24.08 2.21
CA THR A 79 -2.20 24.87 1.89
C THR A 79 -3.00 25.22 3.14
N ARG A 80 -3.97 26.15 3.03
CA ARG A 80 -4.88 26.49 4.13
C ARG A 80 -5.77 25.31 4.53
N ASP A 81 -6.20 24.52 3.57
CA ASP A 81 -7.01 23.32 3.85
C ASP A 81 -6.19 22.26 4.58
N GLU A 82 -4.95 22.03 4.16
CA GLU A 82 -4.05 21.15 4.89
C GLU A 82 -3.72 21.66 6.30
N LEU A 83 -3.69 22.98 6.50
CA LEU A 83 -3.52 23.53 7.85
C LEU A 83 -4.71 23.12 8.74
N ALA A 84 -5.93 23.24 8.26
CA ALA A 84 -7.11 22.80 8.99
C ALA A 84 -7.07 21.28 9.27
N GLU A 85 -6.64 20.48 8.28
CA GLU A 85 -6.46 19.03 8.47
C GLU A 85 -5.39 18.71 9.50
N CYS A 86 -4.23 19.37 9.46
CA CYS A 86 -3.15 19.16 10.43
C CYS A 86 -3.55 19.54 11.87
N VAL A 87 -4.34 20.59 12.03
CA VAL A 87 -4.88 20.98 13.33
C VAL A 87 -5.89 19.95 13.82
N ALA A 88 -6.82 19.51 12.97
CA ALA A 88 -7.78 18.46 13.27
C ALA A 88 -7.10 17.14 13.64
N LEU A 89 -6.04 16.73 12.90
CA LEU A 89 -5.21 15.57 13.23
C LEU A 89 -4.59 15.67 14.63
N SER A 90 -4.02 16.83 14.96
CA SER A 90 -3.41 17.05 16.28
C SER A 90 -4.44 16.98 17.40
N ARG A 91 -5.65 17.51 17.16
CA ARG A 91 -6.77 17.46 18.10
C ARG A 91 -7.28 16.03 18.27
N ALA A 92 -7.53 15.31 17.18
CA ALA A 92 -7.95 13.91 17.21
C ALA A 92 -6.98 13.03 18.04
N ILE A 93 -5.68 13.19 17.82
CA ILE A 93 -4.66 12.45 18.58
C ILE A 93 -4.68 12.80 20.07
N LYS A 94 -4.84 14.08 20.43
CA LYS A 94 -4.97 14.50 21.85
C LYS A 94 -6.17 13.87 22.52
N HIS A 95 -7.28 13.68 21.79
CA HIS A 95 -8.51 13.05 22.28
C HIS A 95 -8.50 11.52 22.22
N GLY A 96 -7.47 10.92 21.64
CA GLY A 96 -7.37 9.46 21.47
C GLY A 96 -8.27 8.92 20.36
N ASN A 97 -8.73 9.76 19.43
CA ASN A 97 -9.53 9.35 18.29
C ASN A 97 -8.62 8.71 17.23
N LEU A 98 -9.09 7.63 16.64
CA LEU A 98 -8.38 6.88 15.59
C LEU A 98 -9.31 6.63 14.42
N ASP A 99 -8.71 6.34 13.25
CA ASP A 99 -9.46 5.86 12.09
C ASP A 99 -10.07 4.49 12.37
N THR A 100 -11.28 4.26 11.90
CA THR A 100 -11.97 2.98 12.03
C THR A 100 -11.36 1.97 11.06
N LEU A 101 -10.99 0.80 11.57
CA LEU A 101 -10.53 -0.29 10.74
C LEU A 101 -11.75 -0.99 10.10
N THR A 102 -11.93 -0.75 8.79
CA THR A 102 -12.95 -1.44 8.01
C THR A 102 -12.42 -2.77 7.52
N ILE A 103 -12.96 -3.87 8.05
CA ILE A 103 -12.62 -5.22 7.59
C ILE A 103 -13.58 -5.58 6.46
N PRO A 104 -13.10 -5.78 5.21
CA PRO A 104 -13.97 -6.13 4.10
C PRO A 104 -14.62 -7.50 4.37
N PRO A 105 -15.94 -7.65 4.15
CA PRO A 105 -16.60 -8.93 4.29
C PRO A 105 -16.21 -9.84 3.11
N TRP A 106 -15.80 -11.06 3.44
CA TRP A 106 -15.53 -12.15 2.51
C TRP A 106 -14.60 -11.81 1.34
N PRO A 107 -13.37 -11.30 1.57
CA PRO A 107 -12.42 -11.04 0.49
C PRO A 107 -12.09 -12.34 -0.24
N VAL A 108 -12.68 -12.51 -1.44
CA VAL A 108 -12.66 -13.80 -2.17
C VAL A 108 -11.30 -14.16 -2.73
N ASP A 109 -10.45 -13.20 -3.00
CA ASP A 109 -9.05 -13.35 -3.40
C ASP A 109 -8.22 -13.99 -2.30
N VAL A 110 -8.32 -13.46 -1.08
CA VAL A 110 -7.66 -14.02 0.11
C VAL A 110 -8.26 -15.40 0.44
N LEU A 111 -9.58 -15.57 0.32
CA LEU A 111 -10.24 -16.87 0.50
C LEU A 111 -9.67 -17.90 -0.48
N ALA A 112 -9.59 -17.55 -1.75
CA ALA A 112 -9.06 -18.44 -2.80
C ALA A 112 -7.60 -18.86 -2.49
N GLN A 113 -6.75 -17.90 -2.10
CA GLN A 113 -5.37 -18.17 -1.74
C GLN A 113 -5.28 -19.12 -0.54
N GLN A 114 -6.07 -18.90 0.51
CA GLN A 114 -6.07 -19.74 1.73
C GLN A 114 -6.62 -21.14 1.45
N ILE A 115 -7.65 -21.28 0.60
CA ILE A 115 -8.16 -22.58 0.16
C ILE A 115 -7.08 -23.36 -0.59
N VAL A 116 -6.38 -22.70 -1.55
CA VAL A 116 -5.29 -23.34 -2.29
C VAL A 116 -4.15 -23.75 -1.35
N ALA A 117 -3.77 -22.89 -0.41
CA ALA A 117 -2.70 -23.17 0.55
C ALA A 117 -3.04 -24.36 1.46
N SER A 118 -4.27 -24.44 1.97
CA SER A 118 -4.73 -25.57 2.79
C SER A 118 -4.76 -26.89 2.01
N CYS A 119 -5.33 -26.86 0.79
CA CYS A 119 -5.43 -28.05 -0.06
C CYS A 119 -4.07 -28.48 -0.65
N ALA A 120 -3.08 -27.60 -0.70
CA ALA A 120 -1.72 -27.92 -1.13
C ALA A 120 -0.99 -28.83 -0.13
N GLN A 121 -1.39 -28.78 1.15
CA GLN A 121 -0.76 -29.56 2.22
C GLN A 121 -1.45 -30.91 2.42
N GLU A 122 -2.77 -30.95 2.40
CA GLU A 122 -3.56 -32.14 2.67
C GLU A 122 -4.90 -32.13 1.92
N GLU A 123 -5.57 -33.29 1.90
CA GLU A 123 -6.91 -33.43 1.35
C GLU A 123 -7.96 -33.02 2.40
N TRP A 124 -8.94 -32.21 1.98
CA TRP A 124 -10.02 -31.71 2.83
C TRP A 124 -11.38 -32.20 2.34
N THR A 125 -12.32 -32.41 3.27
CA THR A 125 -13.73 -32.41 2.87
C THR A 125 -14.19 -30.97 2.67
N GLU A 126 -15.12 -30.74 1.74
CA GLU A 126 -15.66 -29.40 1.49
C GLU A 126 -16.26 -28.77 2.75
N ASN A 127 -16.90 -29.58 3.60
CA ASN A 127 -17.53 -29.10 4.81
C ASN A 127 -16.51 -28.68 5.88
N ASP A 128 -15.46 -29.48 6.08
CA ASP A 128 -14.44 -29.15 7.06
C ASP A 128 -13.64 -27.92 6.65
N LEU A 129 -13.32 -27.79 5.37
CA LEU A 129 -12.62 -26.62 4.83
C LEU A 129 -13.48 -25.36 4.94
N PHE A 130 -14.78 -25.45 4.61
CA PHE A 130 -15.73 -24.36 4.81
C PHE A 130 -15.82 -23.94 6.28
N ALA A 131 -15.94 -24.91 7.19
CA ALA A 131 -15.97 -24.65 8.62
C ALA A 131 -14.67 -24.02 9.13
N LEU A 132 -13.51 -24.44 8.58
CA LEU A 132 -12.22 -23.83 8.89
C LEU A 132 -12.17 -22.36 8.46
N CYS A 133 -12.57 -22.05 7.22
CA CYS A 133 -12.58 -20.68 6.71
C CYS A 133 -13.45 -19.76 7.59
N ARG A 134 -14.59 -20.21 8.03
CA ARG A 134 -15.51 -19.43 8.88
C ARG A 134 -14.99 -19.13 10.28
N LYS A 135 -13.93 -19.77 10.74
CA LYS A 135 -13.28 -19.41 12.00
C LYS A 135 -12.56 -18.06 11.96
N ALA A 136 -12.17 -17.61 10.78
CA ALA A 136 -11.58 -16.28 10.62
C ALA A 136 -12.66 -15.19 10.58
N TYR A 137 -12.43 -14.10 11.29
CA TYR A 137 -13.41 -13.01 11.47
C TYR A 137 -14.02 -12.50 10.16
N PRO A 138 -13.25 -12.23 9.06
CA PRO A 138 -13.82 -11.77 7.80
C PRO A 138 -14.81 -12.75 7.16
N TYR A 139 -14.69 -14.03 7.48
CA TYR A 139 -15.48 -15.12 6.87
C TYR A 139 -16.52 -15.75 7.82
N ARG A 140 -16.70 -15.22 9.03
CA ARG A 140 -17.65 -15.79 10.01
C ARG A 140 -19.06 -15.98 9.46
N ASP A 141 -19.51 -15.06 8.61
CA ASP A 141 -20.82 -15.05 7.96
C ASP A 141 -20.74 -15.41 6.47
N LEU A 142 -19.67 -16.07 6.03
CA LEU A 142 -19.46 -16.47 4.63
C LEU A 142 -20.61 -17.38 4.17
N PRO A 143 -21.37 -17.00 3.12
CA PRO A 143 -22.38 -17.88 2.54
C PRO A 143 -21.74 -19.11 1.89
N ARG A 144 -22.41 -20.27 2.04
CA ARG A 144 -21.94 -21.51 1.43
C ARG A 144 -21.80 -21.40 -0.09
N GLU A 145 -22.74 -20.78 -0.73
CA GLU A 145 -22.74 -20.58 -2.19
C GLU A 145 -21.50 -19.83 -2.68
N LYS A 146 -21.05 -18.82 -1.93
CA LYS A 146 -19.82 -18.08 -2.28
C LYS A 146 -18.57 -18.94 -2.14
N PHE A 147 -18.51 -19.74 -1.09
CA PHE A 147 -17.41 -20.70 -0.91
C PHE A 147 -17.39 -21.73 -2.04
N ASP A 148 -18.55 -22.33 -2.35
CA ASP A 148 -18.68 -23.33 -3.42
C ASP A 148 -18.28 -22.75 -4.78
N HIS A 149 -18.66 -21.51 -5.07
CA HIS A 149 -18.25 -20.82 -6.30
C HIS A 149 -16.73 -20.61 -6.38
N VAL A 150 -16.08 -20.20 -5.28
CA VAL A 150 -14.62 -20.07 -5.24
C VAL A 150 -13.96 -21.42 -5.48
N VAL A 151 -14.44 -22.49 -4.85
CA VAL A 151 -13.91 -23.86 -5.06
C VAL A 151 -14.11 -24.32 -6.50
N GLU A 152 -15.25 -24.05 -7.12
CA GLU A 152 -15.53 -24.33 -8.52
C GLU A 152 -14.53 -23.63 -9.45
N VAL A 153 -14.37 -22.31 -9.29
CA VAL A 153 -13.40 -21.52 -10.07
C VAL A 153 -11.97 -22.05 -9.93
N LEU A 154 -11.55 -22.40 -8.72
CA LEU A 154 -10.23 -22.95 -8.45
C LEU A 154 -10.04 -24.38 -9.00
N SER A 155 -11.11 -25.13 -9.18
CA SER A 155 -11.09 -26.49 -9.70
C SER A 155 -11.16 -26.55 -11.22
N ASP A 156 -11.97 -25.71 -11.83
CA ASP A 156 -12.19 -25.67 -13.27
C ASP A 156 -11.22 -24.76 -14.03
N GLY A 157 -10.66 -23.79 -13.29
CA GLY A 157 -9.74 -22.78 -13.82
C GLY A 157 -10.46 -21.65 -14.57
N PHE A 158 -9.70 -20.61 -14.86
CA PHE A 158 -10.20 -19.44 -15.59
C PHE A 158 -10.04 -19.65 -17.09
N THR A 159 -11.07 -19.30 -17.86
CA THR A 159 -10.99 -19.24 -19.31
C THR A 159 -10.51 -17.86 -19.72
N LEU A 160 -9.20 -17.68 -19.89
CA LEU A 160 -8.62 -16.49 -20.47
C LEU A 160 -8.57 -16.61 -22.00
N ARG A 161 -8.46 -15.48 -22.73
CA ARG A 161 -8.29 -15.45 -24.21
C ARG A 161 -7.14 -16.32 -24.74
N GLN A 162 -6.23 -16.75 -23.87
CA GLN A 162 -5.04 -17.57 -24.20
C GLN A 162 -5.13 -19.03 -23.70
N GLY A 163 -6.33 -19.53 -23.35
CA GLY A 163 -6.55 -20.90 -22.90
C GLY A 163 -6.88 -21.05 -21.41
N ARG A 164 -7.28 -22.25 -20.98
CA ARG A 164 -7.55 -22.56 -19.56
C ARG A 164 -6.27 -22.49 -18.75
N ARG A 165 -6.20 -21.55 -17.81
CA ARG A 165 -5.16 -21.45 -16.79
C ARG A 165 -5.81 -21.34 -15.40
N GLY A 166 -5.09 -21.78 -14.37
CA GLY A 166 -5.47 -21.48 -12.98
C GLY A 166 -6.33 -22.54 -12.28
N ALA A 167 -6.41 -23.77 -12.81
CA ALA A 167 -6.98 -24.88 -12.05
C ALA A 167 -5.95 -25.38 -11.02
N PHE A 168 -6.11 -24.96 -9.78
CA PHE A 168 -5.20 -25.29 -8.69
C PHE A 168 -5.68 -26.47 -7.83
N LEU A 169 -6.98 -26.79 -7.92
CA LEU A 169 -7.62 -27.83 -7.12
C LEU A 169 -8.13 -28.99 -7.99
N HIS A 170 -8.16 -30.15 -7.38
CA HIS A 170 -8.93 -31.31 -7.85
C HIS A 170 -10.09 -31.51 -6.90
N ARG A 171 -11.32 -31.43 -7.43
CA ARG A 171 -12.57 -31.60 -6.69
C ARG A 171 -13.17 -32.96 -7.03
N ASP A 172 -13.36 -33.83 -6.04
CA ASP A 172 -14.14 -35.04 -6.14
C ASP A 172 -15.59 -34.74 -5.74
N GLY A 173 -16.46 -34.52 -6.72
CA GLY A 173 -17.87 -34.17 -6.50
C GLY A 173 -18.71 -35.33 -5.91
N ILE A 174 -18.22 -36.57 -5.94
CA ILE A 174 -18.91 -37.74 -5.38
C ILE A 174 -18.66 -37.82 -3.88
N ASN A 175 -17.40 -37.74 -3.46
CA ASN A 175 -16.98 -37.84 -2.06
C ASN A 175 -16.89 -36.48 -1.37
N LEU A 176 -17.19 -35.39 -2.06
CA LEU A 176 -17.09 -34.00 -1.56
C LEU A 176 -15.71 -33.68 -0.98
N LYS A 177 -14.66 -34.11 -1.67
CA LYS A 177 -13.28 -33.92 -1.27
C LYS A 177 -12.52 -33.01 -2.23
N ILE A 178 -11.63 -32.21 -1.66
CA ILE A 178 -10.80 -31.25 -2.37
C ILE A 178 -9.33 -31.49 -2.06
N LYS A 179 -8.49 -31.46 -3.09
CA LYS A 179 -7.04 -31.65 -2.98
C LYS A 179 -6.31 -30.69 -3.92
N GLY A 180 -5.14 -30.22 -3.49
CA GLY A 180 -4.27 -29.40 -4.35
C GLY A 180 -3.73 -30.18 -5.55
N ARG A 181 -3.75 -29.56 -6.75
CA ARG A 181 -3.02 -30.06 -7.91
C ARG A 181 -1.52 -29.81 -7.76
N ARG A 182 -0.70 -30.41 -8.62
CA ARG A 182 0.78 -30.31 -8.59
C ARG A 182 1.31 -28.88 -8.54
N GLY A 183 0.60 -27.90 -9.11
CA GLY A 183 0.98 -26.48 -9.09
C GLY A 183 0.54 -25.69 -7.84
N ALA A 184 -0.34 -26.24 -7.01
CA ALA A 184 -0.91 -25.55 -5.85
C ALA A 184 0.13 -25.11 -4.81
N PRO A 185 1.16 -25.90 -4.44
CA PRO A 185 2.18 -25.45 -3.49
C PRO A 185 2.96 -24.23 -3.96
N ILE A 186 3.33 -24.19 -5.24
CA ILE A 186 4.05 -23.06 -5.81
C ILE A 186 3.15 -21.81 -5.82
N ALA A 187 1.90 -21.96 -6.28
CA ALA A 187 0.93 -20.86 -6.28
C ALA A 187 0.71 -20.30 -4.88
N ALA A 188 0.55 -21.16 -3.85
CA ALA A 188 0.39 -20.76 -2.46
C ALA A 188 1.61 -20.00 -1.92
N MET A 189 2.83 -20.43 -2.27
CA MET A 189 4.07 -19.78 -1.82
C MET A 189 4.34 -18.44 -2.51
N THR A 190 3.98 -18.31 -3.79
CA THR A 190 4.26 -17.10 -4.57
C THR A 190 3.15 -16.04 -4.46
N SER A 191 1.94 -16.43 -4.05
CA SER A 191 0.78 -15.55 -3.88
C SER A 191 0.54 -15.28 -2.39
N GLY A 192 1.43 -14.57 -1.75
CA GLY A 192 1.40 -14.31 -0.29
C GLY A 192 0.37 -13.29 0.18
N GLY A 193 -0.71 -13.08 -0.53
CA GLY A 193 -1.76 -12.11 -0.18
C GLY A 193 -2.74 -11.86 -1.32
N ALA A 194 -3.44 -10.74 -1.28
CA ALA A 194 -4.28 -10.27 -2.37
C ALA A 194 -3.43 -10.02 -3.63
N ILE A 195 -3.93 -10.45 -4.78
CA ILE A 195 -3.31 -10.12 -6.07
C ILE A 195 -3.72 -8.68 -6.37
N PRO A 196 -2.78 -7.72 -6.48
CA PRO A 196 -3.13 -6.36 -6.86
C PRO A 196 -3.70 -6.34 -8.29
N ASP A 197 -4.74 -5.53 -8.51
CA ASP A 197 -5.34 -5.34 -9.84
C ASP A 197 -4.41 -4.58 -10.79
N ASN A 198 -3.41 -3.86 -10.25
CA ASN A 198 -2.47 -3.06 -11.01
C ASN A 198 -1.12 -3.78 -11.13
N ALA A 199 -0.58 -3.81 -12.34
CA ALA A 199 0.76 -4.29 -12.60
C ALA A 199 1.78 -3.14 -12.44
N ASP A 200 2.98 -3.50 -11.96
CA ASP A 200 4.12 -2.59 -12.02
C ASP A 200 4.93 -2.88 -13.29
N TYR A 201 5.39 -1.81 -13.93
CA TYR A 201 6.27 -1.87 -15.08
C TYR A 201 7.71 -1.61 -14.64
N ASP A 202 8.62 -2.47 -15.04
CA ASP A 202 10.05 -2.29 -14.78
C ASP A 202 10.61 -1.12 -15.59
N VAL A 203 11.29 -0.19 -14.92
CA VAL A 203 12.04 0.88 -15.58
C VAL A 203 13.46 0.38 -15.84
N ILE A 204 13.82 0.27 -17.13
CA ILE A 204 15.09 -0.30 -17.58
C ILE A 204 15.88 0.76 -18.36
N LEU A 205 17.11 1.01 -17.91
CA LEU A 205 18.06 1.86 -18.65
C LEU A 205 18.53 1.15 -19.92
N ASP A 206 18.40 1.82 -21.04
CA ASP A 206 18.73 1.32 -22.37
C ASP A 206 19.93 2.10 -22.93
N PRO A 207 21.01 1.49 -23.43
CA PRO A 207 21.11 0.06 -23.80
C PRO A 207 21.65 -0.87 -22.71
N GLU A 208 22.03 -0.38 -21.54
CA GLU A 208 22.78 -1.12 -20.51
C GLU A 208 21.95 -2.23 -19.85
N GLU A 209 20.64 -2.31 -20.08
CA GLU A 209 19.68 -3.27 -19.47
C GLU A 209 19.68 -3.22 -17.93
N ILE A 210 19.97 -2.04 -17.35
CA ILE A 210 20.04 -1.86 -15.90
C ILE A 210 18.63 -1.58 -15.35
N PHE A 211 18.20 -2.36 -14.37
CA PHE A 211 16.97 -2.11 -13.63
C PHE A 211 17.14 -0.90 -12.71
N ILE A 212 16.30 0.13 -12.90
CA ILE A 212 16.32 1.37 -12.13
C ILE A 212 15.28 1.33 -11.01
N GLY A 213 14.07 0.86 -11.32
CA GLY A 213 12.94 0.85 -10.40
C GLY A 213 11.67 0.42 -11.09
N THR A 214 10.52 0.73 -10.50
CA THR A 214 9.20 0.42 -11.07
C THR A 214 8.33 1.67 -11.17
N VAL A 215 7.39 1.62 -12.11
CA VAL A 215 6.30 2.60 -12.26
C VAL A 215 4.99 1.85 -12.34
N ASN A 216 3.90 2.50 -11.92
CA ASN A 216 2.57 1.95 -12.03
C ASN A 216 2.17 1.76 -13.50
N GLU A 217 1.32 0.77 -13.78
CA GLU A 217 0.82 0.46 -15.12
C GLU A 217 0.12 1.65 -15.76
N ASP A 218 -0.71 2.39 -15.03
CA ASP A 218 -1.43 3.55 -15.56
C ASP A 218 -0.45 4.63 -16.01
N PHE A 219 0.57 4.93 -15.18
CA PHE A 219 1.63 5.86 -15.56
C PHE A 219 2.37 5.40 -16.83
N ALA A 220 2.68 4.11 -16.91
CA ALA A 220 3.40 3.55 -18.06
C ALA A 220 2.57 3.62 -19.35
N ILE A 221 1.26 3.33 -19.26
CA ILE A 221 0.35 3.35 -20.42
C ILE A 221 0.06 4.77 -20.93
N GLU A 222 -0.07 5.73 -20.01
CA GLU A 222 -0.35 7.15 -20.35
C GLU A 222 0.89 7.90 -20.82
N SER A 223 2.09 7.40 -20.53
CA SER A 223 3.35 8.05 -20.91
C SER A 223 3.71 7.80 -22.37
N LEU A 224 4.33 8.80 -22.99
CA LEU A 224 4.75 8.75 -24.39
C LEU A 224 6.28 8.69 -24.52
N ALA A 225 6.75 8.16 -25.65
CA ALA A 225 8.16 8.23 -25.99
C ALA A 225 8.61 9.69 -26.12
N GLY A 226 9.69 10.05 -25.45
CA GLY A 226 10.19 11.43 -25.35
C GLY A 226 9.82 12.15 -24.05
N ASP A 227 8.85 11.66 -23.29
CA ASP A 227 8.52 12.22 -21.99
C ASP A 227 9.68 12.07 -21.01
N VAL A 228 9.86 13.09 -20.18
CA VAL A 228 10.87 13.11 -19.11
C VAL A 228 10.17 13.12 -17.76
N PHE A 229 10.52 12.18 -16.89
CA PHE A 229 9.99 12.09 -15.54
C PHE A 229 11.10 11.89 -14.50
N LEU A 230 10.80 12.23 -13.24
CA LEU A 230 11.71 12.02 -12.12
C LEU A 230 11.42 10.68 -11.45
N LEU A 231 12.44 9.82 -11.35
CA LEU A 231 12.38 8.65 -10.51
C LEU A 231 13.56 8.68 -9.52
N GLY A 232 13.26 8.86 -8.26
CA GLY A 232 14.27 9.19 -7.26
C GLY A 232 14.80 10.60 -7.43
N ASN A 233 16.11 10.74 -7.60
CA ASN A 233 16.77 12.03 -7.79
C ASN A 233 17.25 12.26 -9.24
N THR A 234 16.87 11.37 -10.15
CA THR A 234 17.36 11.39 -11.54
C THR A 234 16.18 11.57 -12.49
N ALA A 235 16.38 12.41 -13.50
CA ALA A 235 15.44 12.58 -14.59
C ALA A 235 15.71 11.53 -15.68
N TRP A 236 14.66 10.84 -16.07
CA TRP A 236 14.70 9.78 -17.08
C TRP A 236 13.82 10.14 -18.25
N LYS A 237 14.35 9.96 -19.46
CA LYS A 237 13.59 10.17 -20.70
C LYS A 237 13.11 8.83 -21.25
N ILE A 238 11.81 8.72 -21.50
CA ILE A 238 11.19 7.52 -22.04
C ILE A 238 11.58 7.33 -23.50
N ARG A 239 12.18 6.20 -23.83
CA ARG A 239 12.46 5.79 -25.20
C ARG A 239 11.28 5.04 -25.81
N ARG A 240 10.74 4.08 -25.07
CA ARG A 240 9.59 3.28 -25.48
C ARG A 240 8.97 2.56 -24.29
N VAL A 241 7.70 2.24 -24.40
CA VAL A 241 6.96 1.39 -23.46
C VAL A 241 6.70 0.03 -24.12
N GLU A 242 7.06 -1.03 -23.42
CA GLU A 242 6.87 -2.43 -23.84
C GLU A 242 5.99 -3.14 -22.81
N SER A 243 5.54 -4.36 -23.10
CA SER A 243 4.78 -5.15 -22.13
C SER A 243 5.57 -5.37 -20.84
N GLY A 244 5.12 -4.75 -19.73
CA GLY A 244 5.75 -4.86 -18.42
C GLY A 244 7.05 -4.07 -18.24
N LYS A 245 7.47 -3.26 -19.25
CA LYS A 245 8.74 -2.50 -19.18
C LYS A 245 8.61 -1.11 -19.78
N VAL A 246 9.25 -0.13 -19.13
CA VAL A 246 9.49 1.21 -19.65
C VAL A 246 10.99 1.36 -19.89
N ARG A 247 11.37 1.49 -21.16
CA ARG A 247 12.76 1.70 -21.58
C ARG A 247 13.09 3.17 -21.49
N VAL A 248 14.16 3.52 -20.78
CA VAL A 248 14.56 4.91 -20.53
C VAL A 248 16.02 5.16 -20.86
N GLU A 249 16.36 6.42 -21.03
CA GLU A 249 17.73 6.94 -21.07
C GLU A 249 17.89 8.05 -20.04
N ASP A 250 19.13 8.36 -19.65
CA ASP A 250 19.41 9.51 -18.80
C ASP A 250 18.99 10.79 -19.53
N ALA A 251 18.13 11.59 -18.92
CA ALA A 251 17.65 12.84 -19.50
C ALA A 251 18.70 13.97 -19.46
N GLN A 252 19.91 13.71 -18.95
CA GLN A 252 21.04 14.66 -18.92
C GLN A 252 20.67 16.04 -18.35
N GLY A 253 19.86 16.05 -17.29
CA GLY A 253 19.42 17.26 -16.62
C GLY A 253 18.27 18.00 -17.31
N GLN A 254 17.64 17.43 -18.32
CA GLN A 254 16.40 17.97 -18.89
C GLN A 254 15.32 18.03 -17.78
N PRO A 255 14.54 19.12 -17.72
CA PRO A 255 13.46 19.22 -16.77
C PRO A 255 12.36 18.19 -17.08
N PRO A 256 11.67 17.65 -16.06
CA PRO A 256 10.52 16.78 -16.29
C PRO A 256 9.45 17.44 -17.12
N THR A 257 8.94 16.71 -18.13
CA THR A 257 7.82 17.14 -18.98
C THR A 257 6.49 16.62 -18.45
N VAL A 258 6.54 15.49 -17.73
CA VAL A 258 5.38 14.89 -17.05
C VAL A 258 5.70 14.71 -15.56
N PRO A 259 4.74 14.97 -14.65
CA PRO A 259 4.92 14.65 -13.25
C PRO A 259 4.92 13.14 -13.06
N PHE A 260 5.85 12.62 -12.23
CA PHE A 260 5.75 11.24 -11.79
C PHE A 260 4.62 11.13 -10.77
N TRP A 261 3.73 10.18 -10.98
CA TRP A 261 2.66 9.83 -10.05
C TRP A 261 2.55 8.30 -9.92
N LEU A 262 2.09 7.86 -8.77
CA LEU A 262 1.93 6.45 -8.43
C LEU A 262 0.47 6.22 -8.01
N GLY A 263 -0.42 5.97 -8.97
CA GLY A 263 -1.82 5.74 -8.73
C GLY A 263 -2.55 6.94 -8.10
N GLU A 264 -3.80 6.74 -7.71
CA GLU A 264 -4.59 7.73 -7.00
C GLU A 264 -4.09 7.92 -5.55
N ALA A 265 -3.96 9.16 -5.12
CA ALA A 265 -3.67 9.44 -3.73
C ALA A 265 -4.85 8.99 -2.84
N PRO A 266 -4.61 8.31 -1.71
CA PRO A 266 -5.69 7.90 -0.83
C PRO A 266 -6.51 9.11 -0.39
N GLY A 267 -7.84 8.97 -0.39
CA GLY A 267 -8.76 9.96 0.12
C GLY A 267 -8.53 10.24 1.60
N ARG A 268 -9.09 11.34 2.08
CA ARG A 268 -9.13 11.63 3.50
C ARG A 268 -10.10 10.65 4.19
N THR A 269 -9.68 10.11 5.35
CA THR A 269 -10.53 9.20 6.13
C THR A 269 -11.81 9.90 6.60
N TRP A 270 -12.84 9.10 6.85
CA TRP A 270 -14.11 9.61 7.35
C TRP A 270 -13.94 10.32 8.69
N GLU A 271 -13.21 9.72 9.61
CA GLU A 271 -12.95 10.23 10.94
C GLU A 271 -12.22 11.57 10.91
N LEU A 272 -11.17 11.67 10.08
CA LEU A 272 -10.49 12.95 9.90
C LEU A 272 -11.40 13.99 9.24
N SER A 273 -12.26 13.58 8.31
CA SER A 273 -13.24 14.49 7.69
C SER A 273 -14.23 15.04 8.71
N GLN A 274 -14.68 14.21 9.63
CA GLN A 274 -15.54 14.60 10.74
C GLN A 274 -14.80 15.56 11.68
N GLU A 275 -13.57 15.25 12.08
CA GLU A 275 -12.73 16.12 12.94
C GLU A 275 -12.50 17.50 12.31
N VAL A 276 -12.28 17.57 10.99
CA VAL A 276 -12.14 18.84 10.26
C VAL A 276 -13.46 19.63 10.28
N SER A 277 -14.60 18.96 10.12
CA SER A 277 -15.91 19.60 10.17
C SER A 277 -16.21 20.15 11.56
N GLU A 278 -15.98 19.36 12.60
CA GLU A 278 -16.13 19.79 14.00
C GLU A 278 -15.18 20.94 14.35
N LEU A 279 -13.93 20.89 13.85
CA LEU A 279 -12.97 21.98 14.04
C LEU A 279 -13.50 23.29 13.44
N ARG A 280 -13.99 23.25 12.20
CA ARG A 280 -14.53 24.41 11.49
C ARG A 280 -15.77 24.97 12.20
N GLU A 281 -16.71 24.12 12.56
CA GLU A 281 -17.90 24.50 13.30
C GLU A 281 -17.54 25.11 14.68
N GLY A 282 -16.64 24.47 15.40
CA GLY A 282 -16.22 24.96 16.70
C GLY A 282 -15.49 26.31 16.65
N ILE A 283 -14.73 26.58 15.59
CA ILE A 283 -14.12 27.90 15.35
C ILE A 283 -15.21 28.92 15.01
N ASP A 284 -16.14 28.59 14.11
CA ASP A 284 -17.22 29.47 13.66
C ASP A 284 -18.06 29.94 14.81
N GLN A 285 -18.43 29.07 15.74
CA GLN A 285 -19.16 29.38 16.96
C GLN A 285 -18.41 30.32 17.94
N ARG A 286 -17.12 30.55 17.73
CA ARG A 286 -16.22 31.33 18.60
C ARG A 286 -15.50 32.46 17.87
N LEU A 287 -15.95 32.84 16.69
CA LEU A 287 -15.33 33.90 15.89
C LEU A 287 -15.25 35.25 16.60
N ASP A 288 -16.22 35.53 17.48
CA ASP A 288 -16.28 36.77 18.23
C ASP A 288 -15.32 36.82 19.45
N ASP A 289 -14.71 35.68 19.82
CA ASP A 289 -13.78 35.56 20.94
C ASP A 289 -12.56 34.73 20.55
N HIS A 290 -11.55 35.39 19.99
CA HIS A 290 -10.30 34.75 19.52
C HIS A 290 -9.59 33.97 20.63
N ALA A 291 -9.64 34.40 21.89
CA ALA A 291 -8.99 33.71 22.99
C ALA A 291 -9.68 32.37 23.28
N LYS A 292 -11.01 32.32 23.26
CA LYS A 292 -11.75 31.08 23.41
C LYS A 292 -11.61 30.16 22.22
N ALA A 293 -11.55 30.70 20.99
CA ALA A 293 -11.28 29.91 19.79
C ALA A 293 -9.89 29.24 19.85
N GLN A 294 -8.87 30.00 20.26
CA GLN A 294 -7.52 29.50 20.40
C GLN A 294 -7.39 28.45 21.53
N GLN A 295 -8.11 28.59 22.62
CA GLN A 295 -8.12 27.61 23.71
C GLN A 295 -8.85 26.31 23.33
N TRP A 296 -9.83 26.39 22.42
CA TRP A 296 -10.62 25.25 21.99
C TRP A 296 -9.88 24.37 20.96
N VAL A 297 -8.98 24.93 20.14
CA VAL A 297 -8.12 24.23 19.20
C VAL A 297 -6.96 23.54 19.92
#